data_3aff151883c524d58115b9b372f96043
#
_entry.id   3aff151883c524d58115b9b372f96043
#
_cell.length_a   1.000
_cell.length_b   1.000
_cell.length_c   1.000
_cell.angle_alpha   90.00
_cell.angle_beta   90.00
_cell.angle_gamma   90.00
#
_symmetry.space_group_name_H-M   'P 1'
#
loop_
_entity.id
_entity.type
_entity.pdbx_description
1 polymer ?
#
loop_
_entity_poly.entity_id
_entity_poly.type
_entity_poly.pdbx_seq_one_letter_code
_entity_poly.pdbx_strand_id
1 'polypeptide(L)'
;KTFLKDTAYPIMKAAAQFSLSWLVPDKEGRLVTAPATSPENIFITEKGEHGAVSIASTMDLSIIHDLFTNVIAASAVLDKDAVFADSLKQALAKLYPLQIGKKGNLQEWYKDWEDEDPQHRHISHLFGLFPGNQISPITTPELAAACKKSLEIRGDGGTGWSKAWKINTWARLLDGNHAHKLLKELLTLTGEGGIEMHHAGGTYANMFCAHPPFQIDGNFGGTSGIAQMLLQSQTGTLHVLPALPDVWKTGEVTGLLAQGGFTVDLNWKEGMLSSVTVHATKDGTCMLRVPQRVKAGGNEQLAPVKAKDDEHGFVYALQTRAGKSYTLYRVIR
;
A
#
# COMPACT_ATOMS: atom_id res chain seq x y z
N LYS A 1 14.42 19.24 2.91
CA LYS A 1 14.20 19.85 1.57
C LYS A 1 15.36 19.59 0.58
N THR A 2 16.63 19.55 1.03
CA THR A 2 17.82 19.39 0.16
C THR A 2 17.72 18.10 -0.68
N PHE A 3 17.54 16.92 -0.06
CA PHE A 3 17.36 15.65 -0.78
C PHE A 3 16.22 15.70 -1.80
N LEU A 4 15.07 16.27 -1.41
CA LEU A 4 13.93 16.42 -2.32
C LEU A 4 14.31 17.27 -3.54
N LYS A 5 14.98 18.41 -3.32
CA LYS A 5 15.35 19.36 -4.38
C LYS A 5 16.43 18.81 -5.31
N ASP A 6 17.49 18.23 -4.73
CA ASP A 6 18.73 17.96 -5.45
C ASP A 6 18.81 16.52 -5.98
N THR A 7 18.00 15.60 -5.43
CA THR A 7 18.02 14.17 -5.79
C THR A 7 16.66 13.66 -6.25
N ALA A 8 15.64 13.69 -5.38
CA ALA A 8 14.37 13.02 -5.68
C ALA A 8 13.59 13.72 -6.79
N TYR A 9 13.43 15.03 -6.72
CA TYR A 9 12.59 15.77 -7.67
C TYR A 9 13.10 15.70 -9.12
N PRO A 10 14.41 15.85 -9.43
CA PRO A 10 14.90 15.68 -10.80
C PRO A 10 14.56 14.29 -11.39
N ILE A 11 14.73 13.23 -10.61
CA ILE A 11 14.44 11.85 -11.03
C ILE A 11 12.93 11.67 -11.28
N MET A 12 12.11 12.09 -10.31
CA MET A 12 10.65 12.00 -10.41
C MET A 12 10.11 12.81 -11.59
N LYS A 13 10.65 14.02 -11.81
CA LYS A 13 10.26 14.89 -12.94
C LYS A 13 10.58 14.23 -14.29
N ALA A 14 11.79 13.67 -14.43
CA ALA A 14 12.18 12.96 -15.65
C ALA A 14 11.28 11.74 -15.92
N ALA A 15 10.98 10.96 -14.90
CA ALA A 15 10.03 9.83 -14.98
C ALA A 15 8.61 10.29 -15.37
N ALA A 16 8.14 11.41 -14.80
CA ALA A 16 6.84 11.98 -15.15
C ALA A 16 6.79 12.52 -16.59
N GLN A 17 7.89 13.11 -17.09
CA GLN A 17 8.02 13.53 -18.48
C GLN A 17 7.95 12.33 -19.45
N PHE A 18 8.66 11.24 -19.12
CA PHE A 18 8.55 9.99 -19.87
C PHE A 18 7.11 9.47 -19.87
N SER A 19 6.47 9.39 -18.72
CA SER A 19 5.10 8.90 -18.59
C SER A 19 4.11 9.75 -19.40
N LEU A 20 4.25 11.08 -19.39
CA LEU A 20 3.43 11.97 -20.24
C LEU A 20 3.62 11.70 -21.72
N SER A 21 4.84 11.40 -22.18
CA SER A 21 5.11 11.10 -23.60
C SER A 21 4.59 9.73 -24.04
N TRP A 22 4.38 8.81 -23.10
CA TRP A 22 3.86 7.48 -23.32
C TRP A 22 2.31 7.43 -23.35
N LEU A 23 1.67 8.38 -22.68
CA LEU A 23 0.21 8.48 -22.63
C LEU A 23 -0.34 8.96 -23.97
N VAL A 24 -1.31 8.21 -24.49
CA VAL A 24 -2.07 8.53 -25.71
C VAL A 24 -3.57 8.54 -25.42
N PRO A 25 -4.38 9.32 -26.15
CA PRO A 25 -5.83 9.29 -25.97
C PRO A 25 -6.45 7.99 -26.54
N ASP A 26 -7.37 7.39 -25.80
CA ASP A 26 -8.25 6.35 -26.31
C ASP A 26 -9.39 6.96 -27.17
N LYS A 27 -10.33 6.14 -27.60
CA LYS A 27 -11.46 6.59 -28.46
C LYS A 27 -12.38 7.59 -27.77
N GLU A 28 -12.44 7.58 -26.43
CA GLU A 28 -13.23 8.50 -25.62
C GLU A 28 -12.41 9.71 -25.14
N GLY A 29 -11.15 9.82 -25.55
CA GLY A 29 -10.25 10.91 -25.16
C GLY A 29 -9.62 10.76 -23.79
N ARG A 30 -9.75 9.60 -23.15
CA ARG A 30 -9.07 9.28 -21.88
C ARG A 30 -7.62 8.88 -22.18
N LEU A 31 -6.71 9.23 -21.30
CA LEU A 31 -5.29 8.91 -21.44
C LEU A 31 -4.99 7.47 -20.99
N VAL A 32 -4.34 6.73 -21.85
CA VAL A 32 -3.93 5.33 -21.68
C VAL A 32 -2.46 5.14 -22.04
N THR A 33 -1.80 4.16 -21.46
CA THR A 33 -0.48 3.69 -21.92
C THR A 33 -0.64 2.78 -23.13
N ALA A 34 0.18 2.96 -24.18
CA ALA A 34 0.19 2.10 -25.36
C ALA A 34 1.61 2.04 -25.96
N PRO A 35 2.23 0.82 -26.07
CA PRO A 35 1.75 -0.47 -25.57
C PRO A 35 1.81 -0.56 -24.04
N ALA A 36 1.09 -1.52 -23.44
CA ALA A 36 1.10 -1.83 -22.01
C ALA A 36 1.14 -3.34 -21.77
N THR A 37 1.76 -3.75 -20.66
CA THR A 37 1.76 -5.14 -20.20
C THR A 37 1.38 -5.18 -18.72
N SER A 38 0.86 -6.30 -18.23
CA SER A 38 0.90 -6.63 -16.81
C SER A 38 1.96 -7.72 -16.62
N PRO A 39 3.00 -7.49 -15.77
CA PRO A 39 4.19 -8.32 -15.76
C PRO A 39 3.90 -9.80 -15.64
N GLU A 40 4.48 -10.54 -16.58
CA GLU A 40 4.50 -11.97 -16.78
C GLU A 40 3.12 -12.63 -16.85
N ASN A 41 2.03 -11.84 -16.95
CA ASN A 41 0.68 -12.38 -17.05
C ASN A 41 0.17 -12.38 -18.52
N ILE A 42 -0.74 -13.29 -18.81
CA ILE A 42 -1.35 -13.51 -20.12
C ILE A 42 -2.87 -13.45 -19.96
N PHE A 43 -3.52 -12.73 -20.85
CA PHE A 43 -4.99 -12.69 -20.94
C PHE A 43 -5.51 -13.54 -22.10
N ILE A 44 -6.77 -13.95 -21.99
CA ILE A 44 -7.51 -14.64 -23.05
C ILE A 44 -8.66 -13.75 -23.49
N THR A 45 -8.67 -13.37 -24.77
CA THR A 45 -9.73 -12.54 -25.35
C THR A 45 -11.04 -13.32 -25.47
N GLU A 46 -12.15 -12.61 -25.77
CA GLU A 46 -13.46 -13.23 -26.02
C GLU A 46 -13.44 -14.19 -27.21
N LYS A 47 -12.43 -14.11 -28.09
CA LYS A 47 -12.22 -15.01 -29.21
C LYS A 47 -11.33 -16.21 -28.89
N GLY A 48 -10.84 -16.31 -27.64
CA GLY A 48 -9.91 -17.35 -27.22
C GLY A 48 -8.45 -17.09 -27.64
N GLU A 49 -8.11 -15.87 -28.05
CA GLU A 49 -6.74 -15.49 -28.40
C GLU A 49 -5.96 -15.14 -27.12
N HIS A 50 -4.73 -15.64 -27.02
CA HIS A 50 -3.83 -15.36 -25.88
C HIS A 50 -2.98 -14.12 -26.18
N GLY A 51 -2.81 -13.22 -25.22
CA GLY A 51 -2.01 -12.02 -25.38
C GLY A 51 -1.39 -11.53 -24.07
N ALA A 52 -0.16 -10.98 -24.17
CA ALA A 52 0.56 -10.36 -23.07
C ALA A 52 0.70 -8.83 -23.23
N VAL A 53 0.41 -8.31 -24.41
CA VAL A 53 0.53 -6.88 -24.72
C VAL A 53 -0.85 -6.30 -25.03
N SER A 54 -1.18 -5.22 -24.38
CA SER A 54 -2.45 -4.52 -24.47
C SER A 54 -2.21 -3.00 -24.42
N ILE A 55 -3.19 -2.27 -23.96
CA ILE A 55 -3.10 -0.86 -23.56
C ILE A 55 -3.62 -0.72 -22.13
N ALA A 56 -3.31 0.38 -21.46
CA ALA A 56 -3.90 0.77 -20.18
C ALA A 56 -3.89 -0.35 -19.12
N SER A 57 -2.76 -1.03 -18.90
CA SER A 57 -2.70 -1.96 -17.76
C SER A 57 -2.94 -1.21 -16.47
N THR A 58 -3.70 -1.78 -15.56
CA THR A 58 -4.02 -1.17 -14.26
C THR A 58 -2.78 -0.85 -13.45
N MET A 59 -1.72 -1.66 -13.58
CA MET A 59 -0.43 -1.39 -12.96
C MET A 59 0.17 -0.07 -13.48
N ASP A 60 0.29 0.11 -14.80
CA ASP A 60 0.87 1.32 -15.38
C ASP A 60 0.12 2.57 -14.94
N LEU A 61 -1.22 2.52 -15.03
CA LEU A 61 -2.07 3.65 -14.66
C LEU A 61 -1.94 4.00 -13.18
N SER A 62 -1.84 3.00 -12.31
CA SER A 62 -1.65 3.21 -10.87
C SER A 62 -0.28 3.81 -10.54
N ILE A 63 0.79 3.34 -11.21
CA ILE A 63 2.14 3.90 -11.05
C ILE A 63 2.19 5.35 -11.56
N ILE A 64 1.57 5.64 -12.71
CA ILE A 64 1.50 6.99 -13.27
C ILE A 64 0.71 7.92 -12.34
N HIS A 65 -0.41 7.45 -11.81
CA HIS A 65 -1.21 8.22 -10.85
C HIS A 65 -0.39 8.58 -9.60
N ASP A 66 0.31 7.60 -9.02
CA ASP A 66 1.17 7.82 -7.85
C ASP A 66 2.31 8.80 -8.16
N LEU A 67 3.02 8.57 -9.26
CA LEU A 67 4.14 9.43 -9.69
C LEU A 67 3.69 10.88 -9.91
N PHE A 68 2.61 11.09 -10.66
CA PHE A 68 2.13 12.45 -10.96
C PHE A 68 1.67 13.16 -9.70
N THR A 69 0.94 12.47 -8.81
CA THR A 69 0.51 13.01 -7.51
C THR A 69 1.71 13.44 -6.68
N ASN A 70 2.73 12.60 -6.59
CA ASN A 70 3.95 12.88 -5.83
C ASN A 70 4.77 14.03 -6.45
N VAL A 71 4.87 14.14 -7.78
CA VAL A 71 5.55 15.26 -8.46
C VAL A 71 4.82 16.58 -8.23
N ILE A 72 3.49 16.57 -8.30
CA ILE A 72 2.66 17.76 -8.00
C ILE A 72 2.90 18.24 -6.57
N ALA A 73 2.86 17.33 -5.60
CA ALA A 73 3.13 17.65 -4.20
C ALA A 73 4.56 18.17 -3.98
N ALA A 74 5.56 17.55 -4.61
CA ALA A 74 6.95 17.96 -4.52
C ALA A 74 7.18 19.33 -5.15
N SER A 75 6.56 19.62 -6.29
CA SER A 75 6.56 20.94 -6.96
C SER A 75 6.06 22.04 -6.02
N ALA A 76 4.94 21.80 -5.33
CA ALA A 76 4.38 22.74 -4.36
C ALA A 76 5.30 22.96 -3.15
N VAL A 77 5.92 21.90 -2.59
CA VAL A 77 6.86 22.00 -1.47
C VAL A 77 8.13 22.79 -1.84
N LEU A 78 8.57 22.66 -3.10
CA LEU A 78 9.77 23.33 -3.63
C LEU A 78 9.50 24.71 -4.21
N ASP A 79 8.24 25.07 -4.40
CA ASP A 79 7.79 26.28 -5.12
C ASP A 79 8.44 26.37 -6.51
N LYS A 80 8.30 25.29 -7.31
CA LYS A 80 9.00 25.13 -8.58
C LYS A 80 8.13 24.42 -9.62
N ASP A 81 8.33 24.76 -10.91
CA ASP A 81 7.72 24.08 -12.06
C ASP A 81 6.18 24.03 -12.02
N ALA A 82 5.49 25.10 -11.57
CA ALA A 82 4.03 25.15 -11.44
C ALA A 82 3.28 24.79 -12.75
N VAL A 83 3.78 25.27 -13.90
CA VAL A 83 3.20 24.96 -15.22
C VAL A 83 3.27 23.45 -15.52
N PHE A 84 4.39 22.80 -15.18
CA PHE A 84 4.53 21.36 -15.32
C PHE A 84 3.59 20.60 -14.39
N ALA A 85 3.50 21.03 -13.13
CA ALA A 85 2.54 20.44 -12.17
C ALA A 85 1.09 20.56 -12.66
N ASP A 86 0.70 21.66 -13.30
CA ASP A 86 -0.63 21.83 -13.87
C ASP A 86 -0.87 20.93 -15.08
N SER A 87 0.15 20.67 -15.93
CA SER A 87 0.04 19.68 -16.99
C SER A 87 -0.20 18.26 -16.45
N LEU A 88 0.46 17.90 -15.34
CA LEU A 88 0.24 16.62 -14.66
C LEU A 88 -1.17 16.50 -14.08
N LYS A 89 -1.71 17.56 -13.47
CA LYS A 89 -3.10 17.61 -12.98
C LYS A 89 -4.11 17.38 -14.11
N GLN A 90 -3.88 18.02 -15.27
CA GLN A 90 -4.74 17.83 -16.45
C GLN A 90 -4.66 16.39 -16.98
N ALA A 91 -3.47 15.78 -16.98
CA ALA A 91 -3.29 14.41 -17.38
C ALA A 91 -3.99 13.44 -16.40
N LEU A 92 -3.85 13.64 -15.09
CA LEU A 92 -4.54 12.85 -14.06
C LEU A 92 -6.07 12.90 -14.23
N ALA A 93 -6.63 14.06 -14.53
CA ALA A 93 -8.07 14.22 -14.73
C ALA A 93 -8.61 13.46 -15.96
N LYS A 94 -7.73 13.11 -16.90
CA LYS A 94 -8.06 12.36 -18.13
C LYS A 94 -7.58 10.91 -18.09
N LEU A 95 -6.82 10.51 -17.07
CA LEU A 95 -6.29 9.15 -16.98
C LEU A 95 -7.43 8.14 -16.93
N TYR A 96 -7.29 7.05 -17.70
CA TYR A 96 -8.27 5.97 -17.70
C TYR A 96 -8.52 5.47 -16.27
N PRO A 97 -9.77 5.44 -15.79
CA PRO A 97 -10.06 5.11 -14.41
C PRO A 97 -9.91 3.60 -14.14
N LEU A 98 -9.60 3.26 -12.89
CA LEU A 98 -9.62 1.88 -12.42
C LEU A 98 -11.01 1.28 -12.60
N GLN A 99 -11.09 0.03 -13.04
CA GLN A 99 -12.34 -0.68 -13.33
C GLN A 99 -12.53 -1.88 -12.40
N ILE A 100 -13.78 -2.18 -12.09
CA ILE A 100 -14.17 -3.43 -11.42
C ILE A 100 -14.70 -4.39 -12.48
N GLY A 101 -14.10 -5.57 -12.57
CA GLY A 101 -14.46 -6.60 -13.53
C GLY A 101 -15.75 -7.34 -13.16
N LYS A 102 -16.25 -8.15 -14.10
CA LYS A 102 -17.49 -8.95 -13.94
C LYS A 102 -17.48 -9.94 -12.78
N LYS A 103 -16.29 -10.34 -12.31
CA LYS A 103 -16.11 -11.21 -11.13
C LYS A 103 -16.09 -10.41 -9.81
N GLY A 104 -16.20 -9.08 -9.86
CA GLY A 104 -16.04 -8.17 -8.73
C GLY A 104 -14.59 -7.92 -8.34
N ASN A 105 -13.63 -8.38 -9.12
CA ASN A 105 -12.19 -8.14 -8.95
C ASN A 105 -11.77 -6.79 -9.50
N LEU A 106 -10.63 -6.27 -9.06
CA LEU A 106 -9.99 -5.15 -9.74
C LEU A 106 -9.50 -5.62 -11.11
N GLN A 107 -9.97 -4.97 -12.17
CA GLN A 107 -9.64 -5.34 -13.53
C GLN A 107 -8.14 -5.09 -13.80
N GLU A 108 -7.44 -6.06 -14.33
CA GLU A 108 -5.98 -5.99 -14.59
C GLU A 108 -5.66 -5.36 -15.95
N TRP A 109 -6.49 -5.65 -16.94
CA TRP A 109 -6.31 -5.27 -18.33
C TRP A 109 -7.30 -4.20 -18.77
N TYR A 110 -7.08 -3.58 -19.91
CA TYR A 110 -7.97 -2.57 -20.51
C TYR A 110 -9.42 -3.06 -20.68
N LYS A 111 -9.58 -4.35 -21.00
CA LYS A 111 -10.88 -5.02 -21.04
C LYS A 111 -10.94 -6.10 -19.96
N ASP A 112 -12.14 -6.48 -19.61
CA ASP A 112 -12.41 -7.51 -18.62
C ASP A 112 -12.20 -8.92 -19.21
N TRP A 113 -10.95 -9.18 -19.61
CA TRP A 113 -10.51 -10.46 -20.14
C TRP A 113 -10.22 -11.46 -19.02
N GLU A 114 -10.23 -12.75 -19.37
CA GLU A 114 -9.85 -13.81 -18.46
C GLU A 114 -8.33 -13.92 -18.37
N ASP A 115 -7.82 -14.28 -17.20
CA ASP A 115 -6.41 -14.66 -17.03
C ASP A 115 -6.18 -16.08 -17.56
N GLU A 116 -5.04 -16.33 -18.24
CA GLU A 116 -4.60 -17.69 -18.58
C GLU A 116 -4.31 -18.50 -17.33
N ASP A 117 -3.66 -17.87 -16.35
CA ASP A 117 -3.42 -18.42 -14.99
C ASP A 117 -4.12 -17.54 -13.93
N PRO A 118 -5.33 -17.89 -13.49
CA PRO A 118 -6.02 -17.14 -12.44
C PRO A 118 -5.27 -17.10 -11.11
N GLN A 119 -4.36 -18.06 -10.85
CA GLN A 119 -3.54 -18.13 -9.63
C GLN A 119 -2.12 -17.60 -9.85
N HIS A 120 -1.92 -16.80 -10.90
CA HIS A 120 -0.62 -16.22 -11.21
C HIS A 120 0.01 -15.53 -9.99
N ARG A 121 1.33 -15.73 -9.81
CA ARG A 121 2.06 -15.23 -8.65
C ARG A 121 2.14 -13.71 -8.56
N HIS A 122 2.01 -12.99 -9.68
CA HIS A 122 2.00 -11.52 -9.68
C HIS A 122 0.62 -10.94 -9.37
N ILE A 123 0.63 -9.84 -8.60
CA ILE A 123 -0.53 -9.02 -8.27
C ILE A 123 -0.28 -7.55 -8.63
N SER A 124 0.39 -7.31 -9.74
CA SER A 124 0.89 -6.00 -10.16
C SER A 124 -0.21 -4.95 -10.31
N HIS A 125 -1.42 -5.36 -10.70
CA HIS A 125 -2.59 -4.50 -10.80
C HIS A 125 -3.07 -3.96 -9.44
N LEU A 126 -2.63 -4.56 -8.32
CA LEU A 126 -2.93 -4.07 -6.97
C LEU A 126 -1.95 -2.99 -6.48
N PHE A 127 -1.06 -2.47 -7.34
CA PHE A 127 -0.12 -1.40 -6.99
C PHE A 127 -0.83 -0.20 -6.32
N GLY A 128 -2.01 0.19 -6.80
CA GLY A 128 -2.77 1.29 -6.21
C GLY A 128 -3.18 1.08 -4.74
N LEU A 129 -3.27 -0.18 -4.29
CA LEU A 129 -3.48 -0.55 -2.88
C LEU A 129 -2.16 -0.58 -2.12
N PHE A 130 -1.14 -1.25 -2.66
CA PHE A 130 0.21 -1.35 -2.10
C PHE A 130 1.24 -1.53 -3.23
N PRO A 131 2.35 -0.75 -3.25
CA PRO A 131 2.79 0.27 -2.27
C PRO A 131 2.11 1.64 -2.42
N GLY A 132 1.32 1.85 -3.47
CA GLY A 132 0.55 3.07 -3.66
C GLY A 132 -0.46 3.36 -2.54
N ASN A 133 -1.23 4.43 -2.73
CA ASN A 133 -2.24 4.90 -1.78
C ASN A 133 -3.54 5.33 -2.45
N GLN A 134 -3.72 5.01 -3.72
CA GLN A 134 -4.91 5.34 -4.51
C GLN A 134 -6.14 4.55 -4.04
N ILE A 135 -5.92 3.33 -3.54
CA ILE A 135 -6.96 2.44 -3.04
C ILE A 135 -6.82 2.23 -1.54
N SER A 136 -7.94 2.35 -0.82
CA SER A 136 -8.01 2.13 0.63
C SER A 136 -9.40 1.70 1.06
N PRO A 137 -9.56 0.79 2.04
CA PRO A 137 -10.87 0.45 2.61
C PRO A 137 -11.63 1.67 3.15
N ILE A 138 -10.90 2.73 3.56
CA ILE A 138 -11.47 3.92 4.18
C ILE A 138 -11.92 4.96 3.14
N THR A 139 -11.13 5.17 2.08
CA THR A 139 -11.37 6.26 1.11
C THR A 139 -12.00 5.79 -0.19
N THR A 140 -11.76 4.53 -0.58
CA THR A 140 -12.27 3.90 -1.82
C THR A 140 -12.73 2.47 -1.54
N PRO A 141 -13.76 2.25 -0.69
CA PRO A 141 -14.13 0.93 -0.19
C PRO A 141 -14.54 -0.05 -1.30
N GLU A 142 -15.16 0.41 -2.37
CA GLU A 142 -15.55 -0.44 -3.51
C GLU A 142 -14.32 -0.99 -4.24
N LEU A 143 -13.31 -0.15 -4.51
CA LEU A 143 -12.06 -0.60 -5.13
C LEU A 143 -11.26 -1.50 -4.18
N ALA A 144 -11.29 -1.24 -2.88
CA ALA A 144 -10.66 -2.10 -1.89
C ALA A 144 -11.33 -3.49 -1.83
N ALA A 145 -12.66 -3.55 -1.91
CA ALA A 145 -13.39 -4.81 -2.03
C ALA A 145 -13.02 -5.57 -3.31
N ALA A 146 -12.85 -4.85 -4.43
CA ALA A 146 -12.39 -5.43 -5.68
C ALA A 146 -10.95 -5.97 -5.60
N CYS A 147 -10.05 -5.27 -4.91
CA CYS A 147 -8.69 -5.77 -4.62
C CYS A 147 -8.74 -7.06 -3.77
N LYS A 148 -9.60 -7.10 -2.75
CA LYS A 148 -9.82 -8.31 -1.94
C LYS A 148 -10.25 -9.47 -2.82
N LYS A 149 -11.20 -9.23 -3.73
CA LYS A 149 -11.66 -10.25 -4.67
C LYS A 149 -10.56 -10.73 -5.62
N SER A 150 -9.69 -9.83 -6.09
CA SER A 150 -8.50 -10.22 -6.86
C SER A 150 -7.58 -11.13 -6.08
N LEU A 151 -7.31 -10.82 -4.80
CA LEU A 151 -6.48 -11.66 -3.94
C LEU A 151 -7.10 -13.04 -3.67
N GLU A 152 -8.42 -13.11 -3.49
CA GLU A 152 -9.14 -14.38 -3.34
C GLU A 152 -9.01 -15.26 -4.58
N ILE A 153 -9.08 -14.67 -5.79
CA ILE A 153 -8.88 -15.38 -7.06
C ILE A 153 -7.44 -15.85 -7.21
N ARG A 154 -6.46 -14.98 -6.93
CA ARG A 154 -5.02 -15.32 -6.97
C ARG A 154 -4.65 -16.39 -5.95
N GLY A 155 -5.40 -16.53 -4.86
CA GLY A 155 -5.12 -17.46 -3.78
C GLY A 155 -3.86 -17.12 -3.00
N ASP A 156 -3.52 -17.96 -2.04
CA ASP A 156 -2.42 -17.75 -1.10
C ASP A 156 -1.08 -18.35 -1.58
N GLY A 157 -1.11 -19.21 -2.57
CA GLY A 157 0.08 -19.83 -3.16
C GLY A 157 1.03 -18.81 -3.79
N GLY A 158 2.24 -19.25 -4.07
CA GLY A 158 3.25 -18.48 -4.77
C GLY A 158 4.64 -18.56 -4.14
N THR A 159 5.57 -17.89 -4.77
CA THR A 159 6.97 -17.78 -4.36
C THR A 159 7.12 -16.90 -3.12
N GLY A 160 8.29 -16.90 -2.48
CA GLY A 160 8.50 -16.14 -1.24
C GLY A 160 8.20 -14.65 -1.37
N TRP A 161 8.69 -13.98 -2.42
CA TRP A 161 8.40 -12.56 -2.65
C TRP A 161 6.91 -12.31 -2.95
N SER A 162 6.26 -13.23 -3.66
CA SER A 162 4.82 -13.13 -3.95
C SER A 162 3.98 -13.19 -2.67
N LYS A 163 4.30 -14.14 -1.77
CA LYS A 163 3.67 -14.21 -0.44
C LYS A 163 3.90 -12.93 0.35
N ALA A 164 5.13 -12.39 0.33
CA ALA A 164 5.45 -11.15 1.02
C ALA A 164 4.64 -9.94 0.49
N TRP A 165 4.42 -9.85 -0.82
CA TRP A 165 3.52 -8.86 -1.40
C TRP A 165 2.08 -9.04 -0.93
N LYS A 166 1.57 -10.27 -0.93
CA LYS A 166 0.21 -10.59 -0.44
C LYS A 166 0.05 -10.25 1.04
N ILE A 167 1.06 -10.46 1.90
CA ILE A 167 1.04 -10.03 3.31
C ILE A 167 0.77 -8.53 3.41
N ASN A 168 1.51 -7.72 2.64
CA ASN A 168 1.33 -6.26 2.64
C ASN A 168 -0.05 -5.84 2.13
N THR A 169 -0.55 -6.45 1.06
CA THR A 169 -1.87 -6.12 0.51
C THR A 169 -3.00 -6.50 1.45
N TRP A 170 -2.94 -7.68 2.12
CA TRP A 170 -3.91 -8.04 3.13
C TRP A 170 -3.86 -7.12 4.36
N ALA A 171 -2.66 -6.71 4.81
CA ALA A 171 -2.52 -5.70 5.86
C ALA A 171 -3.15 -4.36 5.47
N ARG A 172 -3.00 -3.91 4.20
CA ARG A 172 -3.64 -2.70 3.66
C ARG A 172 -5.16 -2.82 3.54
N LEU A 173 -5.68 -4.04 3.38
CA LEU A 173 -7.11 -4.34 3.44
C LEU A 173 -7.62 -4.50 4.88
N LEU A 174 -6.77 -4.26 5.89
CA LEU A 174 -7.07 -4.34 7.32
C LEU A 174 -7.38 -5.77 7.80
N ASP A 175 -6.99 -6.79 7.03
CA ASP A 175 -7.14 -8.21 7.39
C ASP A 175 -5.83 -8.76 7.98
N GLY A 176 -5.62 -8.51 9.26
CA GLY A 176 -4.42 -8.95 9.98
C GLY A 176 -4.33 -10.47 10.15
N ASN A 177 -5.46 -11.16 10.27
CA ASN A 177 -5.46 -12.61 10.41
C ASN A 177 -4.99 -13.29 9.13
N HIS A 178 -5.44 -12.83 7.96
CA HIS A 178 -4.99 -13.35 6.67
C HIS A 178 -3.51 -12.99 6.41
N ALA A 179 -3.11 -11.75 6.67
CA ALA A 179 -1.72 -11.33 6.58
C ALA A 179 -0.80 -12.20 7.46
N HIS A 180 -1.21 -12.48 8.70
CA HIS A 180 -0.45 -13.34 9.61
C HIS A 180 -0.39 -14.81 9.14
N LYS A 181 -1.47 -15.35 8.57
CA LYS A 181 -1.46 -16.67 7.95
C LYS A 181 -0.37 -16.77 6.90
N LEU A 182 -0.32 -15.82 5.96
CA LEU A 182 0.68 -15.79 4.91
C LEU A 182 2.11 -15.55 5.45
N LEU A 183 2.25 -14.76 6.52
CA LEU A 183 3.54 -14.60 7.20
C LEU A 183 4.06 -15.94 7.75
N LYS A 184 3.20 -16.74 8.37
CA LYS A 184 3.58 -18.09 8.81
C LYS A 184 3.98 -18.99 7.65
N GLU A 185 3.26 -18.92 6.54
CA GLU A 185 3.60 -19.68 5.34
C GLU A 185 4.94 -19.23 4.72
N LEU A 186 5.22 -17.92 4.71
CA LEU A 186 6.50 -17.38 4.29
C LEU A 186 7.66 -17.89 5.15
N LEU A 187 7.43 -18.09 6.45
CA LEU A 187 8.43 -18.59 7.39
C LEU A 187 8.52 -20.12 7.44
N THR A 188 7.81 -20.81 6.55
CA THR A 188 7.92 -22.27 6.44
C THR A 188 9.28 -22.65 5.84
N LEU A 189 9.99 -23.58 6.49
CA LEU A 189 11.26 -24.10 5.99
C LEU A 189 11.04 -24.79 4.65
N THR A 190 11.79 -24.38 3.64
CA THR A 190 11.78 -25.02 2.32
C THR A 190 13.07 -25.80 2.06
N GLY A 191 12.97 -26.85 1.24
CA GLY A 191 14.13 -27.67 0.87
C GLY A 191 15.05 -27.00 -0.16
N GLU A 192 16.24 -27.55 -0.35
CA GLU A 192 17.28 -27.04 -1.27
C GLU A 192 17.04 -27.43 -2.74
N GLY A 193 15.88 -27.94 -3.10
CA GLY A 193 15.62 -28.55 -4.41
C GLY A 193 15.09 -27.56 -5.45
N GLY A 194 15.87 -27.34 -6.52
CA GLY A 194 15.41 -26.83 -7.80
C GLY A 194 14.76 -25.45 -7.84
N ILE A 195 14.33 -25.02 -9.03
CA ILE A 195 13.49 -23.83 -9.22
C ILE A 195 12.03 -24.26 -9.19
N GLU A 196 11.25 -23.71 -8.28
CA GLU A 196 9.81 -23.96 -8.16
C GLU A 196 9.07 -22.62 -8.17
N MET A 197 8.28 -22.38 -9.19
CA MET A 197 7.65 -21.07 -9.45
C MET A 197 6.28 -20.90 -8.80
N HIS A 198 5.60 -21.99 -8.40
CA HIS A 198 4.18 -21.92 -8.07
C HIS A 198 3.85 -22.10 -6.58
N HIS A 199 4.51 -23.02 -5.87
CA HIS A 199 4.07 -23.40 -4.52
C HIS A 199 5.15 -23.50 -3.46
N ALA A 200 6.43 -23.39 -3.81
CA ALA A 200 7.55 -23.68 -2.90
C ALA A 200 8.14 -22.47 -2.19
N GLY A 201 7.49 -21.31 -2.24
CA GLY A 201 7.97 -20.11 -1.55
C GLY A 201 7.93 -20.26 -0.03
N GLY A 202 9.05 -19.90 0.61
CA GLY A 202 9.22 -20.01 2.05
C GLY A 202 10.54 -19.40 2.50
N THR A 203 11.20 -20.06 3.44
CA THR A 203 12.47 -19.60 4.04
C THR A 203 13.47 -20.77 4.08
N TYR A 204 14.71 -20.50 3.71
CA TYR A 204 15.82 -21.44 3.88
C TYR A 204 16.27 -21.51 5.34
N ALA A 205 17.06 -22.52 5.71
CA ALA A 205 17.55 -22.71 7.08
C ALA A 205 18.37 -21.52 7.62
N ASN A 206 18.96 -20.70 6.75
CA ASN A 206 19.66 -19.47 7.09
C ASN A 206 18.75 -18.23 7.19
N MET A 207 17.45 -18.41 7.21
CA MET A 207 16.41 -17.37 7.25
C MET A 207 16.29 -16.52 5.97
N PHE A 208 17.00 -16.85 4.88
CA PHE A 208 16.81 -16.19 3.60
C PHE A 208 15.52 -16.64 2.93
N CYS A 209 14.83 -15.68 2.32
CA CYS A 209 13.61 -15.98 1.58
C CYS A 209 13.91 -16.89 0.39
N ALA A 210 13.11 -17.92 0.25
CA ALA A 210 13.14 -18.82 -0.87
C ALA A 210 12.06 -18.48 -1.90
N HIS A 211 12.53 -18.13 -3.09
CA HIS A 211 11.65 -18.18 -4.26
C HIS A 211 11.23 -19.62 -4.54
N PRO A 212 12.07 -20.74 -4.72
CA PRO A 212 13.54 -20.85 -4.92
C PRO A 212 13.97 -20.38 -6.32
N PRO A 213 15.21 -19.84 -6.53
CA PRO A 213 16.28 -19.63 -5.56
C PRO A 213 16.05 -18.47 -4.60
N PHE A 214 17.07 -18.11 -3.77
CA PHE A 214 17.01 -16.96 -2.87
C PHE A 214 16.69 -15.65 -3.61
N GLN A 215 15.75 -14.88 -3.05
CA GLN A 215 15.45 -13.51 -3.44
C GLN A 215 15.17 -12.71 -2.18
N ILE A 216 15.93 -11.63 -1.97
CA ILE A 216 15.85 -10.79 -0.75
C ILE A 216 14.50 -10.10 -0.59
N ASP A 217 13.75 -9.94 -1.67
CA ASP A 217 12.46 -9.25 -1.72
C ASP A 217 11.49 -9.78 -0.67
N GLY A 218 11.44 -11.11 -0.49
CA GLY A 218 10.56 -11.73 0.48
C GLY A 218 10.94 -11.41 1.93
N ASN A 219 12.23 -11.25 2.24
CA ASN A 219 12.69 -10.83 3.56
C ASN A 219 12.23 -9.40 3.87
N PHE A 220 12.47 -8.46 2.96
CA PHE A 220 12.06 -7.07 3.13
C PHE A 220 10.54 -6.91 3.09
N GLY A 221 9.87 -7.62 2.17
CA GLY A 221 8.42 -7.58 2.06
C GLY A 221 7.72 -8.19 3.29
N GLY A 222 8.25 -9.28 3.86
CA GLY A 222 7.73 -9.84 5.11
C GLY A 222 7.87 -8.87 6.29
N THR A 223 9.03 -8.21 6.43
CA THR A 223 9.26 -7.18 7.45
C THR A 223 8.32 -5.99 7.24
N SER A 224 8.17 -5.51 6.00
CA SER A 224 7.22 -4.45 5.65
C SER A 224 5.78 -4.84 6.01
N GLY A 225 5.38 -6.08 5.74
CA GLY A 225 4.05 -6.59 6.07
C GLY A 225 3.76 -6.55 7.56
N ILE A 226 4.72 -6.93 8.40
CA ILE A 226 4.60 -6.80 9.87
C ILE A 226 4.40 -5.33 10.25
N ALA A 227 5.20 -4.42 9.70
CA ALA A 227 5.05 -2.99 9.97
C ALA A 227 3.68 -2.46 9.51
N GLN A 228 3.18 -2.89 8.33
CA GLN A 228 1.85 -2.51 7.82
C GLN A 228 0.70 -3.03 8.69
N MET A 229 0.86 -4.17 9.35
CA MET A 229 -0.14 -4.68 10.30
C MET A 229 -0.22 -3.81 11.57
N LEU A 230 0.88 -3.17 11.96
CA LEU A 230 1.00 -2.40 13.22
C LEU A 230 0.77 -0.89 13.03
N LEU A 231 1.23 -0.32 11.90
CA LEU A 231 1.13 1.11 11.64
C LEU A 231 1.01 1.38 10.13
N GLN A 232 0.04 2.20 9.74
CA GLN A 232 -0.09 2.73 8.38
C GLN A 232 -0.18 4.24 8.42
N SER A 233 0.36 4.94 7.41
CA SER A 233 0.35 6.41 7.37
C SER A 233 0.19 7.00 5.95
N GLN A 234 0.02 6.17 4.95
CA GLN A 234 -0.01 6.55 3.53
C GLN A 234 -1.18 7.46 3.14
N THR A 235 -2.24 7.50 3.94
CA THR A 235 -3.41 8.36 3.69
C THR A 235 -3.36 9.69 4.44
N GLY A 236 -2.20 10.04 5.00
CA GLY A 236 -2.02 11.27 5.80
C GLY A 236 -2.54 11.17 7.24
N THR A 237 -3.04 10.01 7.63
CA THR A 237 -3.47 9.70 9.01
C THR A 237 -2.63 8.55 9.54
N LEU A 238 -2.07 8.70 10.73
CA LEU A 238 -1.41 7.59 11.44
C LEU A 238 -2.48 6.61 11.90
N HIS A 239 -2.59 5.46 11.25
CA HIS A 239 -3.53 4.41 11.59
C HIS A 239 -2.84 3.36 12.44
N VAL A 240 -3.15 3.33 13.71
CA VAL A 240 -2.53 2.50 14.75
C VAL A 240 -3.22 1.15 14.84
N LEU A 241 -2.45 0.07 14.82
CA LEU A 241 -2.92 -1.32 14.86
C LEU A 241 -4.02 -1.62 13.82
N PRO A 242 -3.86 -1.18 12.55
CA PRO A 242 -4.93 -1.27 11.55
C PRO A 242 -5.29 -2.72 11.19
N ALA A 243 -4.34 -3.64 11.33
CA ALA A 243 -4.48 -5.04 10.96
C ALA A 243 -3.78 -5.95 11.99
N LEU A 244 -4.01 -5.69 13.28
CA LEU A 244 -3.46 -6.52 14.35
C LEU A 244 -4.12 -7.92 14.30
N PRO A 245 -3.34 -9.01 14.12
CA PRO A 245 -3.91 -10.35 14.11
C PRO A 245 -4.33 -10.78 15.50
N ASP A 246 -5.39 -11.57 15.61
CA ASP A 246 -5.96 -12.02 16.89
C ASP A 246 -4.97 -12.78 17.78
N VAL A 247 -3.98 -13.42 17.18
CA VAL A 247 -2.94 -14.19 17.91
C VAL A 247 -1.91 -13.30 18.59
N TRP A 248 -1.75 -12.04 18.17
CA TRP A 248 -0.82 -11.10 18.81
C TRP A 248 -1.52 -10.40 19.98
N LYS A 249 -1.84 -11.18 21.03
CA LYS A 249 -2.61 -10.71 22.19
C LYS A 249 -1.92 -9.59 22.96
N THR A 250 -0.61 -9.64 23.10
CA THR A 250 0.18 -8.66 23.84
C THR A 250 1.49 -8.42 23.13
N GLY A 251 1.91 -7.16 23.06
CA GLY A 251 3.17 -6.79 22.43
C GLY A 251 3.47 -5.31 22.57
N GLU A 252 4.68 -5.00 22.16
CA GLU A 252 5.19 -3.64 22.05
C GLU A 252 6.08 -3.53 20.82
N VAL A 253 6.15 -2.34 20.25
CA VAL A 253 7.09 -1.98 19.21
C VAL A 253 7.46 -0.52 19.37
N THR A 254 8.73 -0.19 19.14
CA THR A 254 9.25 1.17 19.21
C THR A 254 9.92 1.58 17.91
N GLY A 255 9.90 2.87 17.62
CA GLY A 255 10.67 3.42 16.50
C GLY A 255 10.07 3.23 15.12
N LEU A 256 8.78 2.91 14.98
CA LEU A 256 8.14 2.81 13.67
C LEU A 256 8.06 4.19 13.00
N LEU A 257 8.68 4.31 11.84
CA LEU A 257 8.65 5.55 11.05
C LEU A 257 7.32 5.69 10.32
N ALA A 258 6.76 6.90 10.35
CA ALA A 258 5.51 7.24 9.69
C ALA A 258 5.65 8.51 8.85
N GLN A 259 4.81 8.63 7.82
CA GLN A 259 4.74 9.85 7.00
C GLN A 259 4.38 11.07 7.86
N GLY A 260 4.83 12.24 7.43
CA GLY A 260 4.57 13.47 8.16
C GLY A 260 5.66 13.86 9.15
N GLY A 261 6.76 13.07 9.26
CA GLY A 261 7.87 13.34 10.18
C GLY A 261 7.59 12.85 11.59
N PHE A 262 6.99 11.69 11.71
CA PHE A 262 6.66 11.05 12.97
C PHE A 262 7.41 9.73 13.15
N THR A 263 7.73 9.43 14.41
CA THR A 263 8.14 8.10 14.87
C THR A 263 7.13 7.65 15.93
N VAL A 264 6.75 6.38 15.91
CA VAL A 264 5.63 5.90 16.72
C VAL A 264 6.05 4.67 17.53
N ASP A 265 5.74 4.69 18.81
CA ASP A 265 5.86 3.54 19.73
C ASP A 265 4.45 3.06 20.09
N LEU A 266 4.26 1.76 20.14
CA LEU A 266 2.97 1.14 20.39
C LEU A 266 3.11 0.09 21.50
N ASN A 267 2.11 0.05 22.37
CA ASN A 267 1.92 -1.03 23.35
C ASN A 267 0.46 -1.51 23.27
N TRP A 268 0.26 -2.83 23.26
CA TRP A 268 -1.07 -3.41 23.29
C TRP A 268 -1.12 -4.62 24.23
N LYS A 269 -2.30 -4.86 24.79
CA LYS A 269 -2.57 -5.98 25.69
C LYS A 269 -3.97 -6.52 25.43
N GLU A 270 -4.11 -7.84 25.40
CA GLU A 270 -5.39 -8.52 25.14
C GLU A 270 -6.03 -8.09 23.80
N GLY A 271 -5.19 -7.87 22.77
CA GLY A 271 -5.64 -7.41 21.45
C GLY A 271 -6.09 -5.93 21.42
N MET A 272 -5.90 -5.18 22.48
CA MET A 272 -6.34 -3.79 22.61
C MET A 272 -5.16 -2.85 22.80
N LEU A 273 -5.19 -1.69 22.13
CA LEU A 273 -4.19 -0.63 22.34
C LEU A 273 -4.12 -0.25 23.81
N SER A 274 -2.95 -0.31 24.41
CA SER A 274 -2.69 0.20 25.79
C SER A 274 -2.21 1.63 25.75
N SER A 275 -1.21 1.90 24.93
CA SER A 275 -0.69 3.27 24.69
C SER A 275 -0.08 3.42 23.31
N VAL A 276 -0.08 4.63 22.82
CA VAL A 276 0.66 5.07 21.64
C VAL A 276 1.46 6.32 22.00
N THR A 277 2.75 6.33 21.64
CA THR A 277 3.60 7.53 21.76
C THR A 277 3.98 8.01 20.35
N VAL A 278 3.70 9.27 20.08
CA VAL A 278 4.05 9.94 18.82
C VAL A 278 5.21 10.90 19.08
N HIS A 279 6.34 10.68 18.43
CA HIS A 279 7.51 11.57 18.45
C HIS A 279 7.49 12.42 17.18
N ALA A 280 7.45 13.74 17.33
CA ALA A 280 7.35 14.65 16.20
C ALA A 280 8.71 15.29 15.86
N THR A 281 9.10 15.26 14.58
CA THR A 281 10.32 15.92 14.10
C THR A 281 10.07 17.33 13.58
N LYS A 282 8.80 17.75 13.47
CA LYS A 282 8.38 19.08 13.02
C LYS A 282 7.10 19.52 13.69
N ASP A 283 6.85 20.84 13.68
CA ASP A 283 5.58 21.41 14.11
C ASP A 283 4.46 21.03 13.11
N GLY A 284 3.24 20.86 13.63
CA GLY A 284 2.07 20.60 12.78
C GLY A 284 0.97 19.84 13.48
N THR A 285 0.04 19.34 12.68
CA THR A 285 -1.06 18.50 13.17
C THR A 285 -0.81 17.06 12.76
N CYS A 286 -0.77 16.16 13.75
CA CYS A 286 -0.78 14.73 13.54
C CYS A 286 -2.24 14.25 13.55
N MET A 287 -2.71 13.73 12.42
CA MET A 287 -3.99 13.01 12.36
C MET A 287 -3.74 11.58 12.81
N LEU A 288 -4.49 11.13 13.81
CA LEU A 288 -4.29 9.84 14.48
C LEU A 288 -5.60 9.05 14.48
N ARG A 289 -5.58 7.86 13.90
CA ARG A 289 -6.66 6.87 13.98
C ARG A 289 -6.26 5.74 14.89
N VAL A 290 -7.09 5.41 15.86
CA VAL A 290 -6.85 4.37 16.87
C VAL A 290 -8.06 3.45 17.01
N PRO A 291 -7.87 2.15 17.32
CA PRO A 291 -8.96 1.21 17.40
C PRO A 291 -9.88 1.40 18.61
N GLN A 292 -9.38 2.04 19.68
CA GLN A 292 -10.16 2.34 20.88
C GLN A 292 -10.01 3.82 21.26
N ARG A 293 -10.98 4.36 22.05
CA ARG A 293 -10.88 5.72 22.57
C ARG A 293 -9.63 5.91 23.43
N VAL A 294 -8.95 7.03 23.19
CA VAL A 294 -7.75 7.40 23.93
C VAL A 294 -7.92 8.75 24.63
N LYS A 295 -7.11 8.97 25.66
CA LYS A 295 -6.92 10.25 26.33
C LYS A 295 -5.44 10.60 26.33
N ALA A 296 -5.13 11.89 26.29
CA ALA A 296 -3.76 12.35 26.40
C ALA A 296 -3.21 12.11 27.82
N GLY A 297 -1.90 11.81 27.91
CA GLY A 297 -1.15 11.80 29.15
C GLY A 297 -0.56 13.18 29.40
N GLY A 298 -0.94 13.85 30.50
CA GLY A 298 -0.42 15.17 30.83
C GLY A 298 -1.22 16.33 30.19
N ASN A 299 -0.49 17.35 29.73
CA ASN A 299 -1.08 18.59 29.20
C ASN A 299 -1.22 18.63 27.67
N GLU A 300 -1.16 17.49 27.00
CA GLU A 300 -1.30 17.42 25.54
C GLU A 300 -2.72 17.74 25.10
N GLN A 301 -2.83 18.50 24.02
CA GLN A 301 -4.10 18.86 23.43
C GLN A 301 -4.53 17.80 22.40
N LEU A 302 -5.53 17.04 22.75
CA LEU A 302 -6.16 16.04 21.89
C LEU A 302 -7.58 16.51 21.57
N ALA A 303 -7.79 16.96 20.35
CA ALA A 303 -9.12 17.33 19.86
C ALA A 303 -9.71 16.17 19.02
N PRO A 304 -10.93 15.70 19.36
CA PRO A 304 -11.61 14.79 18.45
C PRO A 304 -11.93 15.53 17.14
N VAL A 305 -11.61 14.91 16.02
CA VAL A 305 -12.00 15.41 14.72
C VAL A 305 -13.51 15.15 14.59
N LYS A 306 -14.27 16.14 14.12
CA LYS A 306 -15.71 15.99 13.82
C LYS A 306 -16.02 14.97 12.70
N ALA A 307 -15.04 14.26 12.19
CA ALA A 307 -15.24 13.13 11.31
C ALA A 307 -15.71 11.94 12.15
N LYS A 308 -16.83 11.40 11.78
CA LYS A 308 -17.52 10.25 12.37
C LYS A 308 -16.57 9.19 12.91
N ASP A 309 -16.77 8.79 14.17
CA ASP A 309 -16.42 7.46 14.62
C ASP A 309 -16.96 6.50 13.55
N ASP A 310 -16.09 5.82 12.84
CA ASP A 310 -16.47 4.88 11.81
C ASP A 310 -16.08 3.44 12.23
N GLU A 311 -16.41 2.46 11.42
CA GLU A 311 -16.08 1.06 11.68
C GLU A 311 -14.56 0.78 11.76
N HIS A 312 -13.72 1.73 11.33
CA HIS A 312 -12.26 1.63 11.34
C HIS A 312 -11.63 2.32 12.55
N GLY A 313 -12.41 2.83 13.51
CA GLY A 313 -11.94 3.39 14.78
C GLY A 313 -12.19 4.89 14.98
N PHE A 314 -11.41 5.49 15.87
CA PHE A 314 -11.57 6.86 16.34
C PHE A 314 -10.48 7.76 15.78
N VAL A 315 -10.83 8.92 15.24
CA VAL A 315 -9.88 9.86 14.64
C VAL A 315 -9.71 11.09 15.54
N TYR A 316 -8.46 11.45 15.78
CA TYR A 316 -8.05 12.59 16.58
C TYR A 316 -7.08 13.49 15.83
N ALA A 317 -7.08 14.78 16.13
CA ALA A 317 -6.04 15.72 15.75
C ALA A 317 -5.17 16.03 16.97
N LEU A 318 -3.89 15.74 16.89
CA LEU A 318 -2.89 16.04 17.93
C LEU A 318 -2.01 17.19 17.41
N GLN A 319 -1.99 18.30 18.17
CA GLN A 319 -1.09 19.41 17.84
C GLN A 319 0.32 19.07 18.30
N THR A 320 1.26 19.03 17.37
CA THR A 320 2.63 18.58 17.61
C THR A 320 3.65 19.71 17.44
N ARG A 321 4.74 19.64 18.21
CA ARG A 321 5.92 20.50 18.09
C ARG A 321 7.17 19.67 17.87
N ALA A 322 8.10 20.19 17.07
CA ALA A 322 9.37 19.54 16.78
C ALA A 322 10.13 19.15 18.07
N GLY A 323 10.64 17.93 18.10
CA GLY A 323 11.41 17.38 19.23
C GLY A 323 10.56 17.01 20.46
N LYS A 324 9.23 17.04 20.36
CA LYS A 324 8.34 16.63 21.46
C LYS A 324 7.74 15.26 21.21
N SER A 325 7.43 14.58 22.32
CA SER A 325 6.76 13.29 22.36
C SER A 325 5.41 13.41 23.04
N TYR A 326 4.43 12.68 22.55
CA TYR A 326 3.03 12.74 22.99
C TYR A 326 2.54 11.32 23.24
N THR A 327 2.24 10.99 24.51
CA THR A 327 1.75 9.67 24.88
C THR A 327 0.24 9.71 25.15
N LEU A 328 -0.48 8.82 24.49
CA LEU A 328 -1.91 8.67 24.64
C LEU A 328 -2.22 7.26 25.17
N TYR A 329 -3.16 7.18 26.08
CA TYR A 329 -3.56 5.96 26.76
C TYR A 329 -5.00 5.60 26.43
N ARG A 330 -5.29 4.31 26.30
CA ARG A 330 -6.66 3.82 26.17
C ARG A 330 -7.52 4.30 27.34
N VAL A 331 -8.73 4.74 27.03
CA VAL A 331 -9.74 5.00 28.05
C VAL A 331 -10.32 3.65 28.51
N ILE A 332 -10.10 3.32 29.78
CA ILE A 332 -10.72 2.17 30.43
C ILE A 332 -12.04 2.68 31.01
N ARG A 333 -13.15 2.11 30.61
CA ARG A 333 -14.47 2.37 31.20
C ARG A 333 -14.65 1.54 32.45
#